data_1d11b675d91da6742d66bbb2ab00313e
#
_entry.id   1d11b675d91da6742d66bbb2ab00313e
#
_cell.length_a   1.000
_cell.length_b   1.000
_cell.length_c   1.000
_cell.angle_alpha   90.00
_cell.angle_beta   90.00
_cell.angle_gamma   90.00
#
_symmetry.space_group_name_H-M   'P 1'
#
loop_
_entity.id
_entity.type
_entity.pdbx_description
1 polymer ?
#
loop_
_entity_poly.entity_id
_entity_poly.type
_entity_poly.pdbx_seq_one_letter_code
_entity_poly.pdbx_strand_id
1 'polypeptide(L)'
;MARKLTLVATTGLIGAAVFLTLGVGLSGRGWADARKLWGALPSTCGSSVSGGEKVTLPFVASDSLVIDLLASVQYQPGDTATAVVSGDPALIEHVRIEGGRLSLDCDPGLFASRLDVSLSAPAITNWELLGSSALSLSQINQPQLKLSIRGSGNVTAAGAVDTVKVDMAGSGTARLNGLTAKSAEIAIRGSGDAQITAQTEADVTILGSGSVEIFGHPILRRSDSMGSGRIVQVR
;
A
#
# COMPACT_ATOMS: atom_id res chain seq x y z
N MET A 1 -42.07 6.65 -21.44
CA MET A 1 -41.43 5.91 -20.34
C MET A 1 -40.63 6.83 -19.39
N ALA A 2 -39.94 7.86 -19.87
CA ALA A 2 -39.13 8.77 -19.03
C ALA A 2 -39.90 9.50 -17.89
N ARG A 3 -41.15 9.87 -18.10
CA ARG A 3 -41.97 10.58 -17.09
C ARG A 3 -42.29 9.75 -15.82
N LYS A 4 -42.37 8.40 -15.94
CA LYS A 4 -42.63 7.52 -14.81
C LYS A 4 -41.34 7.26 -13.97
N LEU A 5 -40.18 7.26 -14.61
CA LEU A 5 -38.89 7.12 -13.96
C LEU A 5 -38.48 8.34 -13.15
N THR A 6 -38.78 9.56 -13.65
CA THR A 6 -38.54 10.78 -12.89
C THR A 6 -39.44 10.89 -11.66
N LEU A 7 -40.69 10.42 -11.74
CA LEU A 7 -41.61 10.46 -10.61
C LEU A 7 -41.21 9.49 -9.49
N VAL A 8 -40.71 8.32 -9.82
CA VAL A 8 -40.19 7.32 -8.85
C VAL A 8 -38.89 7.81 -8.20
N ALA A 9 -38.00 8.44 -8.94
CA ALA A 9 -36.76 8.99 -8.40
C ALA A 9 -36.99 10.17 -7.46
N THR A 10 -37.94 11.07 -7.79
CA THR A 10 -38.25 12.21 -6.92
C THR A 10 -38.99 11.81 -5.66
N THR A 11 -39.93 10.84 -5.73
CA THR A 11 -40.61 10.33 -4.53
C THR A 11 -39.66 9.55 -3.63
N GLY A 12 -38.67 8.79 -4.17
CA GLY A 12 -37.66 8.11 -3.40
C GLY A 12 -36.73 9.08 -2.64
N LEU A 13 -36.27 10.14 -3.29
CA LEU A 13 -35.44 11.19 -2.68
C LEU A 13 -36.17 11.98 -1.58
N ILE A 14 -37.42 12.33 -1.81
CA ILE A 14 -38.28 13.04 -0.81
C ILE A 14 -38.54 12.10 0.37
N GLY A 15 -38.84 10.83 0.14
CA GLY A 15 -39.04 9.84 1.20
C GLY A 15 -37.80 9.66 2.07
N ALA A 16 -36.60 9.55 1.47
CA ALA A 16 -35.36 9.45 2.20
C ALA A 16 -35.05 10.70 3.04
N ALA A 17 -35.30 11.89 2.49
CA ALA A 17 -35.11 13.13 3.23
C ALA A 17 -36.08 13.26 4.41
N VAL A 18 -37.37 12.86 4.26
CA VAL A 18 -38.35 12.88 5.34
C VAL A 18 -38.00 11.85 6.43
N PHE A 19 -37.55 10.66 6.09
CA PHE A 19 -37.11 9.67 7.08
C PHE A 19 -35.86 10.14 7.83
N LEU A 20 -34.90 10.79 7.18
CA LEU A 20 -33.74 11.38 7.82
C LEU A 20 -34.12 12.52 8.80
N THR A 21 -35.00 13.41 8.41
CA THR A 21 -35.46 14.53 9.27
C THR A 21 -36.28 14.03 10.45
N LEU A 22 -37.17 13.05 10.25
CA LEU A 22 -37.95 12.43 11.33
C LEU A 22 -37.08 11.64 12.28
N GLY A 23 -36.09 10.89 11.76
CA GLY A 23 -35.14 10.13 12.56
C GLY A 23 -34.31 11.02 13.49
N VAL A 24 -33.84 12.17 13.00
CA VAL A 24 -33.07 13.15 13.79
C VAL A 24 -33.96 13.87 14.79
N GLY A 25 -35.22 14.22 14.42
CA GLY A 25 -36.17 14.89 15.31
C GLY A 25 -36.65 14.02 16.48
N LEU A 26 -36.86 12.73 16.26
CA LEU A 26 -37.31 11.77 17.29
C LEU A 26 -36.20 11.34 18.25
N SER A 27 -34.92 11.45 17.87
CA SER A 27 -33.78 11.10 18.72
C SER A 27 -33.36 12.19 19.70
N GLY A 28 -33.99 13.37 19.67
CA GLY A 28 -33.66 14.52 20.53
C GLY A 28 -32.24 15.07 20.29
N ARG A 29 -31.59 14.64 19.23
CA ARG A 29 -30.22 15.06 18.84
C ARG A 29 -30.35 16.12 17.74
N GLY A 30 -29.76 17.29 17.98
CA GLY A 30 -29.77 18.41 17.03
C GLY A 30 -28.93 18.10 15.77
N TRP A 31 -29.12 18.92 14.72
CA TRP A 31 -28.33 18.84 13.46
C TRP A 31 -26.82 18.92 13.67
N ALA A 32 -26.37 19.47 14.80
CA ALA A 32 -24.96 19.45 15.18
C ALA A 32 -24.42 18.02 15.45
N ASP A 33 -25.27 17.13 15.95
CA ASP A 33 -24.89 15.72 16.19
C ASP A 33 -24.99 14.88 14.91
N ALA A 34 -25.87 15.23 13.98
CA ALA A 34 -25.90 14.58 12.66
C ALA A 34 -24.62 14.85 11.86
N ARG A 35 -24.02 16.04 11.98
CA ARG A 35 -22.69 16.32 11.41
C ARG A 35 -21.59 15.47 12.02
N LYS A 36 -21.69 15.08 13.30
CA LYS A 36 -20.75 14.15 13.94
C LYS A 36 -20.96 12.71 13.50
N LEU A 37 -22.17 12.32 13.11
CA LEU A 37 -22.45 10.99 12.56
C LEU A 37 -22.01 10.84 11.10
N TRP A 38 -21.93 11.95 10.35
CA TRP A 38 -21.48 11.99 8.95
C TRP A 38 -20.08 12.61 8.80
N GLY A 39 -19.58 13.27 9.84
CA GLY A 39 -18.21 13.72 9.94
C GLY A 39 -17.33 12.58 10.41
N ALA A 40 -16.26 12.32 9.67
CA ALA A 40 -15.18 11.40 9.89
C ALA A 40 -15.14 10.79 11.30
N LEU A 41 -14.98 9.47 11.40
CA LEU A 41 -14.57 8.84 12.67
C LEU A 41 -13.44 9.72 13.23
N PRO A 42 -13.58 10.24 14.45
CA PRO A 42 -12.58 11.15 14.97
C PRO A 42 -11.23 10.47 14.97
N SER A 43 -10.26 11.09 14.33
CA SER A 43 -8.86 10.71 14.47
C SER A 43 -8.52 10.72 15.97
N THR A 44 -7.89 9.68 16.47
CA THR A 44 -7.35 9.65 17.85
C THR A 44 -5.93 10.23 17.90
N CYS A 45 -5.33 10.52 16.74
CA CYS A 45 -4.09 11.27 16.65
C CYS A 45 -4.37 12.72 17.05
N GLY A 46 -3.92 13.13 18.21
CA GLY A 46 -4.09 14.50 18.72
C GLY A 46 -3.36 15.50 17.83
N SER A 47 -3.90 16.71 17.65
CA SER A 47 -3.16 17.81 17.06
C SER A 47 -2.15 18.35 18.05
N SER A 48 -0.89 17.98 17.94
CA SER A 48 0.16 18.69 18.67
C SER A 48 0.45 20.02 17.97
N VAL A 49 0.34 21.10 18.69
CA VAL A 49 0.61 22.48 18.21
C VAL A 49 2.11 22.76 18.05
N SER A 50 2.98 21.80 18.41
CA SER A 50 4.43 22.00 18.54
C SER A 50 5.29 21.03 17.73
N GLY A 51 4.71 20.15 16.91
CA GLY A 51 5.47 19.16 16.13
C GLY A 51 6.26 19.83 14.99
N GLY A 52 7.54 19.50 14.88
CA GLY A 52 8.34 19.86 13.71
C GLY A 52 7.83 19.14 12.47
N GLU A 53 8.06 19.70 11.29
CA GLU A 53 7.69 19.08 10.00
C GLU A 53 8.43 17.74 9.72
N LYS A 54 9.40 17.36 10.57
CA LYS A 54 10.28 16.22 10.35
C LYS A 54 10.82 15.64 11.66
N VAL A 55 10.77 14.32 11.78
CA VAL A 55 11.32 13.57 12.93
C VAL A 55 12.27 12.49 12.43
N THR A 56 13.38 12.30 13.15
CA THR A 56 14.33 11.21 12.89
C THR A 56 14.17 10.16 13.99
N LEU A 57 13.87 8.93 13.58
CA LEU A 57 13.66 7.79 14.47
C LEU A 57 14.78 6.77 14.24
N PRO A 58 15.62 6.49 15.26
CA PRO A 58 16.49 5.33 15.22
C PRO A 58 15.64 4.07 15.40
N PHE A 59 15.99 2.99 14.71
CA PHE A 59 15.31 1.70 14.88
C PHE A 59 16.31 0.53 14.87
N VAL A 60 15.87 -0.62 15.36
CA VAL A 60 16.68 -1.83 15.32
C VAL A 60 16.60 -2.43 13.93
N ALA A 61 17.74 -2.55 13.26
CA ALA A 61 17.81 -3.21 11.96
C ALA A 61 17.31 -4.66 12.05
N SER A 62 16.49 -5.05 11.11
CA SER A 62 15.93 -6.39 10.98
C SER A 62 15.92 -6.78 9.50
N ASP A 63 15.98 -8.06 9.21
CA ASP A 63 15.86 -8.59 7.86
C ASP A 63 14.46 -8.39 7.26
N SER A 64 13.49 -8.00 8.08
CA SER A 64 12.09 -7.84 7.69
C SER A 64 11.53 -6.50 8.15
N LEU A 65 10.80 -5.82 7.27
CA LEU A 65 10.05 -4.61 7.60
C LEU A 65 8.62 -4.68 7.04
N VAL A 66 7.65 -4.47 7.93
CA VAL A 66 6.24 -4.34 7.59
C VAL A 66 5.87 -2.86 7.56
N ILE A 67 5.28 -2.39 6.48
CA ILE A 67 4.76 -1.03 6.34
C ILE A 67 3.25 -1.08 6.54
N ASP A 68 2.77 -0.55 7.66
CA ASP A 68 1.38 -0.58 8.10
C ASP A 68 0.86 0.84 8.42
N LEU A 69 1.07 1.75 7.51
CA LEU A 69 0.56 3.11 7.55
C LEU A 69 0.50 3.70 6.14
N LEU A 70 -0.27 4.74 5.93
CA LEU A 70 -0.35 5.41 4.62
C LEU A 70 0.88 6.28 4.39
N ALA A 71 1.88 5.76 3.67
CA ALA A 71 3.14 6.46 3.43
C ALA A 71 3.71 6.24 2.03
N SER A 72 4.59 7.17 1.64
CA SER A 72 5.60 6.99 0.60
C SER A 72 6.93 6.68 1.26
N VAL A 73 7.39 5.44 1.18
CA VAL A 73 8.62 4.98 1.82
C VAL A 73 9.73 4.88 0.78
N GLN A 74 10.84 5.53 1.01
CA GLN A 74 12.05 5.43 0.20
C GLN A 74 13.12 4.73 1.03
N TYR A 75 13.66 3.64 0.51
CA TYR A 75 14.74 2.91 1.15
C TYR A 75 15.97 2.87 0.28
N GLN A 76 17.12 3.05 0.93
CA GLN A 76 18.42 2.72 0.37
C GLN A 76 19.30 2.06 1.44
N PRO A 77 20.12 1.07 1.05
CA PRO A 77 21.07 0.45 1.98
C PRO A 77 22.01 1.46 2.62
N GLY A 78 22.30 1.25 3.90
CA GLY A 78 23.23 2.08 4.67
C GLY A 78 23.67 1.40 5.95
N ASP A 79 24.73 1.88 6.57
CA ASP A 79 25.35 1.25 7.73
C ASP A 79 24.54 1.45 9.03
N THR A 80 23.72 2.49 9.09
CA THR A 80 22.95 2.86 10.27
C THR A 80 21.45 2.78 10.01
N ALA A 81 20.72 2.16 10.94
CA ALA A 81 19.28 2.06 10.84
C ALA A 81 18.61 3.33 11.35
N THR A 82 18.19 4.17 10.42
CA THR A 82 17.51 5.46 10.69
C THR A 82 16.32 5.63 9.76
N ALA A 83 15.25 6.18 10.31
CA ALA A 83 14.07 6.59 9.56
C ALA A 83 13.86 8.09 9.74
N VAL A 84 13.71 8.79 8.65
CA VAL A 84 13.34 10.20 8.65
C VAL A 84 11.93 10.30 8.13
N VAL A 85 11.01 10.73 9.00
CA VAL A 85 9.59 10.87 8.71
C VAL A 85 9.25 12.33 8.56
N SER A 86 8.50 12.68 7.52
CA SER A 86 7.99 14.03 7.25
C SER A 86 6.53 13.99 6.79
N GLY A 87 5.80 15.07 7.03
CA GLY A 87 4.39 15.19 6.67
C GLY A 87 3.57 15.91 7.74
N ASP A 88 2.36 15.43 7.99
CA ASP A 88 1.43 16.04 8.94
C ASP A 88 1.99 15.95 10.39
N PRO A 89 2.21 17.08 11.08
CA PRO A 89 2.72 17.09 12.45
C PRO A 89 1.88 16.26 13.41
N ALA A 90 0.56 16.21 13.24
CA ALA A 90 -0.33 15.40 14.07
C ALA A 90 -0.12 13.89 13.93
N LEU A 91 0.47 13.44 12.81
CA LEU A 91 0.75 12.03 12.56
C LEU A 91 2.20 11.64 12.87
N ILE A 92 3.15 12.54 12.59
CA ILE A 92 4.59 12.26 12.71
C ILE A 92 4.96 11.82 14.14
N GLU A 93 4.41 12.46 15.17
CA GLU A 93 4.68 12.13 16.58
C GLU A 93 4.18 10.74 16.97
N HIS A 94 3.25 10.19 16.20
CA HIS A 94 2.64 8.89 16.42
C HIS A 94 3.27 7.77 15.59
N VAL A 95 4.28 8.07 14.76
CA VAL A 95 4.99 7.03 13.99
C VAL A 95 5.89 6.23 14.91
N ARG A 96 5.80 4.91 14.82
CA ARG A 96 6.62 3.94 15.57
C ARG A 96 7.24 2.93 14.61
N ILE A 97 8.48 2.55 14.94
CA ILE A 97 9.15 1.43 14.28
C ILE A 97 9.54 0.43 15.36
N GLU A 98 8.71 -0.57 15.56
CA GLU A 98 8.88 -1.56 16.60
C GLU A 98 8.70 -2.97 16.05
N GLY A 99 9.56 -3.90 16.48
CA GLY A 99 9.49 -5.29 16.06
C GLY A 99 9.51 -5.50 14.53
N GLY A 100 10.18 -4.62 13.78
CA GLY A 100 10.19 -4.67 12.32
C GLY A 100 8.88 -4.21 11.67
N ARG A 101 8.08 -3.39 12.34
CA ARG A 101 6.84 -2.80 11.81
C ARG A 101 6.89 -1.28 11.91
N LEU A 102 6.64 -0.61 10.81
CA LEU A 102 6.43 0.82 10.71
C LEU A 102 4.93 1.09 10.74
N SER A 103 4.43 1.69 11.80
CA SER A 103 2.99 1.91 12.03
C SER A 103 2.73 3.21 12.79
N LEU A 104 1.45 3.56 12.94
CA LEU A 104 0.99 4.62 13.87
C LEU A 104 0.50 3.98 15.16
N ASP A 105 0.74 4.64 16.31
CA ASP A 105 0.19 4.25 17.62
C ASP A 105 -1.18 4.89 17.91
N CYS A 106 -1.77 5.55 16.92
CA CYS A 106 -3.08 6.18 16.97
C CYS A 106 -3.91 5.82 15.71
N ASP A 107 -5.21 6.03 15.75
CA ASP A 107 -6.08 5.93 14.57
C ASP A 107 -6.09 7.26 13.80
N PRO A 108 -5.55 7.30 12.59
CA PRO A 108 -5.48 8.52 11.80
C PRO A 108 -6.83 8.93 11.18
N GLY A 109 -7.87 8.08 11.29
CA GLY A 109 -9.18 8.30 10.67
C GLY A 109 -9.18 8.11 9.15
N LEU A 110 -10.32 8.41 8.52
CA LEU A 110 -10.54 8.14 7.10
C LEU A 110 -9.82 9.11 6.14
N PHE A 111 -9.40 10.26 6.62
CA PHE A 111 -8.80 11.33 5.80
C PHE A 111 -7.34 11.61 6.18
N ALA A 112 -6.64 10.57 6.60
CA ALA A 112 -5.22 10.68 6.92
C ALA A 112 -4.40 11.17 5.73
N SER A 113 -3.50 12.10 6.00
CA SER A 113 -2.51 12.54 5.03
C SER A 113 -1.45 11.46 4.84
N ARG A 114 -0.90 11.36 3.63
CA ARG A 114 0.23 10.47 3.35
C ARG A 114 1.49 11.03 3.96
N LEU A 115 2.23 10.21 4.67
CA LEU A 115 3.55 10.55 5.21
C LEU A 115 4.67 10.21 4.22
N ASP A 116 5.74 10.95 4.24
CA ASP A 116 6.97 10.63 3.52
C ASP A 116 8.01 10.08 4.51
N VAL A 117 8.54 8.89 4.20
CA VAL A 117 9.49 8.20 5.07
C VAL A 117 10.74 7.84 4.27
N SER A 118 11.88 8.34 4.71
CA SER A 118 13.19 7.96 4.16
C SER A 118 13.88 7.00 5.13
N LEU A 119 14.14 5.78 4.67
CA LEU A 119 14.79 4.72 5.44
C LEU A 119 16.20 4.48 4.96
N SER A 120 17.15 4.44 5.89
CA SER A 120 18.48 3.92 5.68
C SER A 120 18.73 2.83 6.70
N ALA A 121 19.20 1.65 6.26
CA ALA A 121 19.50 0.52 7.14
C ALA A 121 20.38 -0.49 6.40
N PRO A 122 21.07 -1.41 7.12
CA PRO A 122 21.61 -2.61 6.51
C PRO A 122 20.56 -3.38 5.70
N ALA A 123 21.00 -4.29 4.84
CA ALA A 123 20.11 -4.97 3.89
C ALA A 123 18.85 -5.56 4.53
N ILE A 124 17.69 -5.09 4.07
CA ILE A 124 16.38 -5.62 4.43
C ILE A 124 15.93 -6.51 3.28
N THR A 125 15.74 -7.79 3.56
CA THR A 125 15.43 -8.80 2.54
C THR A 125 13.94 -9.07 2.38
N ASN A 126 13.13 -8.83 3.41
CA ASN A 126 11.69 -9.10 3.41
C ASN A 126 10.91 -7.81 3.66
N TRP A 127 10.07 -7.47 2.71
CA TRP A 127 9.19 -6.30 2.80
C TRP A 127 7.74 -6.73 2.72
N GLU A 128 6.92 -6.23 3.63
CA GLU A 128 5.48 -6.41 3.59
C GLU A 128 4.78 -5.05 3.59
N LEU A 129 3.92 -4.83 2.59
CA LEU A 129 3.11 -3.63 2.48
C LEU A 129 1.66 -3.97 2.78
N LEU A 130 1.09 -3.28 3.75
CA LEU A 130 -0.32 -3.36 4.07
C LEU A 130 -1.04 -2.09 3.59
N GLY A 131 -2.25 -2.25 3.05
CA GLY A 131 -3.05 -1.11 2.60
C GLY A 131 -2.60 -0.49 1.27
N SER A 132 -2.38 0.82 1.25
CA SER A 132 -2.18 1.61 0.01
C SER A 132 -0.87 2.41 0.01
N SER A 133 0.14 1.92 0.69
CA SER A 133 1.46 2.56 0.76
C SER A 133 2.24 2.42 -0.54
N ALA A 134 3.21 3.32 -0.73
CA ALA A 134 4.18 3.24 -1.80
C ALA A 134 5.58 2.93 -1.21
N LEU A 135 6.32 2.01 -1.83
CA LEU A 135 7.68 1.65 -1.44
C LEU A 135 8.61 1.79 -2.64
N SER A 136 9.69 2.53 -2.46
CA SER A 136 10.75 2.67 -3.44
C SER A 136 12.07 2.13 -2.87
N LEU A 137 12.58 1.07 -3.47
CA LEU A 137 13.84 0.43 -3.10
C LEU A 137 14.91 0.81 -4.12
N SER A 138 15.96 1.47 -3.68
CA SER A 138 17.06 1.91 -4.53
C SER A 138 18.38 1.26 -4.14
N GLN A 139 19.27 1.09 -5.13
CA GLN A 139 20.63 0.57 -4.92
C GLN A 139 20.66 -0.82 -4.25
N ILE A 140 19.66 -1.65 -4.52
CA ILE A 140 19.59 -3.01 -3.97
C ILE A 140 20.72 -3.84 -4.57
N ASN A 141 21.49 -4.49 -3.70
CA ASN A 141 22.52 -5.44 -4.08
C ASN A 141 22.61 -6.51 -2.99
N GLN A 142 21.81 -7.57 -3.13
CA GLN A 142 21.67 -8.61 -2.11
C GLN A 142 21.26 -9.93 -2.74
N PRO A 143 21.49 -11.09 -2.07
CA PRO A 143 21.15 -12.39 -2.64
C PRO A 143 19.66 -12.57 -2.90
N GLN A 144 18.80 -12.07 -2.00
CA GLN A 144 17.35 -12.25 -2.13
C GLN A 144 16.57 -11.02 -1.76
N LEU A 145 15.42 -10.86 -2.41
CA LEU A 145 14.42 -9.86 -2.08
C LEU A 145 13.04 -10.51 -2.10
N LYS A 146 12.33 -10.43 -0.98
CA LYS A 146 10.94 -10.87 -0.88
C LYS A 146 10.02 -9.69 -0.65
N LEU A 147 8.99 -9.59 -1.48
CA LEU A 147 7.98 -8.54 -1.44
C LEU A 147 6.61 -9.17 -1.23
N SER A 148 5.90 -8.77 -0.19
CA SER A 148 4.51 -9.14 0.09
C SER A 148 3.64 -7.90 0.04
N ILE A 149 2.70 -7.83 -0.89
CA ILE A 149 1.80 -6.68 -1.07
C ILE A 149 0.38 -7.14 -0.76
N ARG A 150 -0.22 -6.57 0.28
CA ARG A 150 -1.59 -6.88 0.71
C ARG A 150 -2.44 -5.61 0.64
N GLY A 151 -3.24 -5.50 -0.40
CA GLY A 151 -4.08 -4.33 -0.68
C GLY A 151 -3.78 -3.70 -2.03
N SER A 152 -3.61 -2.37 -2.06
CA SER A 152 -3.40 -1.59 -3.29
C SER A 152 -2.06 -0.84 -3.28
N GLY A 153 -1.09 -1.33 -2.53
CA GLY A 153 0.24 -0.72 -2.44
C GLY A 153 1.02 -0.80 -3.74
N ASN A 154 1.96 0.13 -3.91
CA ASN A 154 2.84 0.18 -5.07
C ASN A 154 4.29 -0.01 -4.64
N VAL A 155 5.03 -0.87 -5.33
CA VAL A 155 6.45 -1.09 -5.09
C VAL A 155 7.23 -0.79 -6.36
N THR A 156 8.33 -0.05 -6.21
CA THR A 156 9.36 0.09 -7.23
C THR A 156 10.69 -0.38 -6.67
N ALA A 157 11.49 -1.09 -7.45
CA ALA A 157 12.83 -1.49 -7.03
C ALA A 157 13.83 -1.35 -8.16
N ALA A 158 15.07 -0.97 -7.77
CA ALA A 158 16.19 -0.86 -8.69
C ALA A 158 17.48 -1.43 -8.06
N GLY A 159 18.27 -2.16 -8.87
CA GLY A 159 19.50 -2.80 -8.43
C GLY A 159 19.66 -4.21 -8.97
N ALA A 160 20.27 -5.11 -8.18
CA ALA A 160 20.51 -6.49 -8.56
C ALA A 160 20.26 -7.46 -7.39
N VAL A 161 19.68 -8.61 -7.68
CA VAL A 161 19.47 -9.71 -6.73
C VAL A 161 19.70 -11.06 -7.42
N ASP A 162 20.01 -12.11 -6.65
CA ASP A 162 20.00 -13.46 -7.23
C ASP A 162 18.54 -13.93 -7.37
N THR A 163 17.75 -13.79 -6.33
CA THR A 163 16.34 -14.25 -6.34
C THR A 163 15.40 -13.14 -5.88
N VAL A 164 14.34 -12.93 -6.63
CA VAL A 164 13.21 -12.07 -6.20
C VAL A 164 11.95 -12.90 -6.08
N LYS A 165 11.23 -12.71 -4.97
CA LYS A 165 9.93 -13.33 -4.73
C LYS A 165 8.89 -12.26 -4.47
N VAL A 166 7.81 -12.27 -5.27
CA VAL A 166 6.69 -11.35 -5.16
C VAL A 166 5.41 -12.13 -4.84
N ASP A 167 4.79 -11.84 -3.72
CA ASP A 167 3.46 -12.35 -3.34
C ASP A 167 2.50 -11.16 -3.22
N MET A 168 1.55 -11.07 -4.12
CA MET A 168 0.59 -9.97 -4.19
C MET A 168 -0.82 -10.48 -3.95
N ALA A 169 -1.52 -9.89 -2.97
CA ALA A 169 -2.91 -10.14 -2.68
C ALA A 169 -3.70 -8.82 -2.71
N GLY A 170 -4.44 -8.58 -3.79
CA GLY A 170 -5.20 -7.34 -4.01
C GLY A 170 -5.02 -6.76 -5.40
N SER A 171 -4.90 -5.44 -5.48
CA SER A 171 -4.81 -4.67 -6.73
C SER A 171 -3.59 -3.76 -6.78
N GLY A 172 -2.54 -4.13 -6.07
CA GLY A 172 -1.27 -3.39 -6.03
C GLY A 172 -0.48 -3.47 -7.33
N THR A 173 0.63 -2.75 -7.38
CA THR A 173 1.54 -2.77 -8.54
C THR A 173 2.98 -2.96 -8.08
N ALA A 174 3.70 -3.90 -8.71
CA ALA A 174 5.13 -4.12 -8.49
C ALA A 174 5.91 -3.78 -9.77
N ARG A 175 6.58 -2.62 -9.82
CA ARG A 175 7.46 -2.20 -10.92
C ARG A 175 8.90 -2.54 -10.57
N LEU A 176 9.35 -3.72 -10.96
CA LEU A 176 10.68 -4.24 -10.70
C LEU A 176 11.53 -4.39 -11.98
N ASN A 177 11.15 -3.68 -13.03
CA ASN A 177 11.91 -3.66 -14.28
C ASN A 177 13.29 -3.02 -14.15
N GLY A 178 13.49 -2.15 -13.13
CA GLY A 178 14.80 -1.61 -12.76
C GLY A 178 15.65 -2.54 -11.86
N LEU A 179 15.08 -3.66 -11.40
CA LEU A 179 15.75 -4.66 -10.57
C LEU A 179 16.11 -5.87 -11.43
N THR A 180 17.40 -6.13 -11.62
CA THR A 180 17.87 -7.32 -12.33
C THR A 180 17.92 -8.51 -11.40
N ALA A 181 17.15 -9.56 -11.67
CA ALA A 181 17.17 -10.80 -10.92
C ALA A 181 17.70 -11.96 -11.78
N LYS A 182 18.42 -12.93 -11.19
CA LYS A 182 18.74 -14.18 -11.88
C LYS A 182 17.49 -15.04 -11.99
N SER A 183 16.76 -15.23 -10.87
CA SER A 183 15.50 -15.96 -10.84
C SER A 183 14.37 -15.12 -10.22
N ALA A 184 13.14 -15.32 -10.70
CA ALA A 184 11.95 -14.62 -10.23
C ALA A 184 10.81 -15.60 -9.93
N GLU A 185 10.18 -15.46 -8.76
CA GLU A 185 8.95 -16.16 -8.39
C GLU A 185 7.85 -15.11 -8.14
N ILE A 186 6.76 -15.19 -8.88
CA ILE A 186 5.67 -14.22 -8.82
C ILE A 186 4.35 -14.93 -8.60
N ALA A 187 3.65 -14.60 -7.53
CA ALA A 187 2.32 -15.08 -7.22
C ALA A 187 1.36 -13.90 -7.04
N ILE A 188 0.34 -13.79 -7.89
CA ILE A 188 -0.69 -12.74 -7.83
C ILE A 188 -2.03 -13.38 -7.52
N ARG A 189 -2.70 -12.88 -6.48
CA ARG A 189 -4.09 -13.19 -6.13
C ARG A 189 -4.91 -11.91 -6.17
N GLY A 190 -5.69 -11.72 -7.23
CA GLY A 190 -6.50 -10.52 -7.45
C GLY A 190 -6.31 -9.89 -8.81
N SER A 191 -6.19 -8.56 -8.85
CA SER A 191 -6.09 -7.77 -10.08
C SER A 191 -4.83 -6.90 -10.13
N GLY A 192 -3.82 -7.26 -9.39
CA GLY A 192 -2.55 -6.53 -9.34
C GLY A 192 -1.67 -6.79 -10.56
N ASP A 193 -0.72 -5.90 -10.80
CA ASP A 193 0.20 -5.95 -11.93
C ASP A 193 1.65 -6.02 -11.47
N ALA A 194 2.48 -6.80 -12.18
CA ALA A 194 3.90 -6.90 -11.91
C ALA A 194 4.72 -6.76 -13.20
N GLN A 195 5.81 -6.00 -13.10
CA GLN A 195 6.84 -5.88 -14.15
C GLN A 195 8.17 -6.31 -13.54
N ILE A 196 8.86 -7.27 -14.16
CA ILE A 196 10.10 -7.82 -13.61
C ILE A 196 11.13 -8.11 -14.68
N THR A 197 12.41 -7.90 -14.37
CA THR A 197 13.52 -8.32 -15.22
C THR A 197 14.19 -9.57 -14.63
N ALA A 198 14.05 -10.71 -15.30
CA ALA A 198 14.66 -11.97 -14.93
C ALA A 198 15.61 -12.44 -16.04
N GLN A 199 16.76 -13.02 -15.65
CA GLN A 199 17.80 -13.42 -16.60
C GLN A 199 17.77 -14.92 -16.93
N THR A 200 17.55 -15.78 -15.92
CA THR A 200 17.72 -17.22 -16.05
C THR A 200 16.39 -17.96 -16.06
N GLU A 201 15.56 -17.74 -15.05
CA GLU A 201 14.31 -18.45 -14.89
C GLU A 201 13.23 -17.60 -14.24
N ALA A 202 11.97 -17.90 -14.55
CA ALA A 202 10.82 -17.27 -13.92
C ALA A 202 9.68 -18.27 -13.71
N ASP A 203 9.09 -18.21 -12.51
CA ASP A 203 7.88 -18.93 -12.11
C ASP A 203 6.77 -17.92 -11.86
N VAL A 204 5.65 -18.02 -12.60
CA VAL A 204 4.54 -17.07 -12.48
C VAL A 204 3.23 -17.82 -12.29
N THR A 205 2.49 -17.42 -11.27
CA THR A 205 1.13 -17.90 -10.99
C THR A 205 0.19 -16.72 -10.78
N ILE A 206 -0.90 -16.66 -11.54
CA ILE A 206 -1.95 -15.63 -11.40
C ILE A 206 -3.27 -16.30 -11.07
N LEU A 207 -3.90 -15.88 -9.98
CA LEU A 207 -5.28 -16.23 -9.60
C LEU A 207 -6.13 -14.96 -9.64
N GLY A 208 -6.80 -14.70 -10.76
CA GLY A 208 -7.60 -13.48 -10.95
C GLY A 208 -7.43 -12.82 -12.30
N SER A 209 -7.36 -11.49 -12.33
CA SER A 209 -7.34 -10.67 -13.54
C SER A 209 -6.08 -9.81 -13.69
N GLY A 210 -5.07 -10.04 -12.88
CA GLY A 210 -3.81 -9.29 -12.89
C GLY A 210 -2.96 -9.57 -14.13
N SER A 211 -1.91 -8.79 -14.33
CA SER A 211 -0.95 -8.98 -15.42
C SER A 211 0.49 -9.04 -14.92
N VAL A 212 1.32 -9.85 -15.61
CA VAL A 212 2.75 -9.93 -15.36
C VAL A 212 3.50 -9.74 -16.66
N GLU A 213 4.38 -8.73 -16.68
CA GLU A 213 5.30 -8.48 -17.77
C GLU A 213 6.72 -8.89 -17.36
N ILE A 214 7.33 -9.80 -18.10
CA ILE A 214 8.65 -10.34 -17.83
C ILE A 214 9.62 -9.83 -18.88
N PHE A 215 10.59 -9.05 -18.44
CA PHE A 215 11.68 -8.55 -19.27
C PHE A 215 12.90 -9.49 -19.16
N GLY A 216 13.75 -9.45 -20.18
CA GLY A 216 14.84 -10.40 -20.31
C GLY A 216 14.37 -11.65 -21.08
N HIS A 217 15.16 -12.73 -21.01
CA HIS A 217 14.86 -13.97 -21.72
C HIS A 217 14.94 -15.18 -20.78
N PRO A 218 14.25 -15.14 -19.62
CA PRO A 218 14.28 -16.28 -18.70
C PRO A 218 13.55 -17.49 -19.30
N ILE A 219 13.93 -18.66 -18.83
CA ILE A 219 13.13 -19.87 -19.04
C ILE A 219 11.92 -19.80 -18.12
N LEU A 220 10.70 -19.79 -18.69
CA LEU A 220 9.47 -19.87 -17.91
C LEU A 220 9.27 -21.32 -17.45
N ARG A 221 9.60 -21.63 -16.20
CA ARG A 221 9.42 -22.97 -15.62
C ARG A 221 7.97 -23.24 -15.26
N ARG A 222 7.27 -22.19 -14.83
CA ARG A 222 5.84 -22.18 -14.56
C ARG A 222 5.22 -20.90 -15.11
N SER A 223 4.06 -21.04 -15.74
CA SER A 223 3.30 -19.92 -16.30
C SER A 223 1.82 -20.27 -16.22
N ASP A 224 1.25 -20.18 -15.01
CA ASP A 224 -0.13 -20.56 -14.73
C ASP A 224 -1.00 -19.33 -14.51
N SER A 225 -2.11 -19.24 -15.23
CA SER A 225 -3.11 -18.20 -15.02
C SER A 225 -4.51 -18.82 -14.90
N MET A 226 -5.12 -18.63 -13.74
CA MET A 226 -6.51 -18.99 -13.48
C MET A 226 -7.36 -17.72 -13.38
N GLY A 227 -8.19 -17.48 -14.40
CA GLY A 227 -9.01 -16.26 -14.55
C GLY A 227 -8.72 -15.55 -15.85
N SER A 228 -8.83 -14.20 -15.83
CA SER A 228 -8.57 -13.35 -17.02
C SER A 228 -7.17 -12.73 -17.01
N GLY A 229 -6.29 -13.22 -16.15
CA GLY A 229 -4.92 -12.71 -16.00
C GLY A 229 -4.07 -12.99 -17.24
N ARG A 230 -3.04 -12.16 -17.43
CA ARG A 230 -2.14 -12.23 -18.58
C ARG A 230 -0.68 -12.29 -18.14
N ILE A 231 0.07 -13.20 -18.76
CA ILE A 231 1.53 -13.30 -18.58
C ILE A 231 2.16 -13.01 -19.96
N VAL A 232 3.04 -12.01 -20.01
CA VAL A 232 3.69 -11.57 -21.25
C VAL A 232 5.20 -11.52 -21.03
N GLN A 233 5.95 -12.20 -21.88
CA GLN A 233 7.39 -12.04 -21.98
C GLN A 233 7.69 -10.97 -23.05
N VAL A 234 8.30 -9.88 -22.60
CA VAL A 234 8.67 -8.74 -23.46
C VAL A 234 10.06 -8.99 -24.02
N ARG A 235 10.19 -8.90 -25.34
CA ARG A 235 11.45 -9.09 -26.08
C ARG A 235 12.16 -7.76 -26.31
#